data_4f4a7bac699c266266f4a830c447d386
#
_entry.id   4f4a7bac699c266266f4a830c447d386
#
_cell.length_a   1.000
_cell.length_b   1.000
_cell.length_c   1.000
_cell.angle_alpha   90.00
_cell.angle_beta   90.00
_cell.angle_gamma   90.00
#
_symmetry.space_group_name_H-M   'P 1'
#
loop_
_entity.id
_entity.type
_entity.pdbx_description
1 polymer ?
#
loop_
_entity_poly.entity_id
_entity_poly.type
_entity_poly.pdbx_seq_one_letter_code
_entity_poly.pdbx_strand_id
1 'polypeptide(L)'
;MELKTIEFIKEHEENWRELLKDIPYCLTINENDNYAIFKYSQTGSDFNEQICKECRGLIIDKNILKPIALSFYKFFNYGEQFADKIYWKDCKVQEKVDGSKMLVWYDAYENKWQISTSSQLNAYEAKVQDFNITFGQLFDKALINNNLTNNDFYNLLDKKFCYTFELVSPESRVVIPYKQADLYFIGVRNIETFEECNTLDFMDICNKIKTPKQYPLNNLKACLHATECMGYDEEGFVVVDSRFNRVKIKSPAYVSAHHLKNNSTVNQSRILNIIENGEQEEFLTYFPEYKEYFVTIEDKLVEYKNNLKLAIEDINFKMEHNDPCLPWTRKDFAKYINQTYPQYSSMLFKYMNMDLINLFIDNQWSKLSKEDKMKKLGLKYEQEEE
;
A
#
# COMPACT_ATOMS: atom_id res chain seq x y z
N MET A 1 24.73 -3.08 6.19
CA MET A 1 24.10 -3.97 5.18
C MET A 1 23.47 -3.05 4.14
N GLU A 2 23.79 -3.22 2.87
CA GLU A 2 23.19 -2.41 1.80
C GLU A 2 21.77 -2.93 1.48
N LEU A 3 20.84 -2.04 1.14
CA LEU A 3 19.49 -2.42 0.72
C LEU A 3 19.53 -3.08 -0.66
N LYS A 4 18.74 -4.13 -0.86
CA LYS A 4 18.62 -4.79 -2.16
C LYS A 4 18.12 -3.86 -3.26
N THR A 5 17.27 -2.90 -2.90
CA THR A 5 16.82 -1.84 -3.82
C THR A 5 18.00 -1.00 -4.34
N ILE A 6 18.97 -0.66 -3.50
CA ILE A 6 20.15 0.13 -3.90
C ILE A 6 21.12 -0.71 -4.71
N GLU A 7 21.36 -1.98 -4.31
CA GLU A 7 22.16 -2.92 -5.10
C GLU A 7 21.60 -3.03 -6.53
N PHE A 8 20.28 -3.23 -6.64
CA PHE A 8 19.58 -3.34 -7.92
C PHE A 8 19.73 -2.08 -8.79
N ILE A 9 19.56 -0.89 -8.19
CA ILE A 9 19.71 0.38 -8.91
C ILE A 9 21.14 0.54 -9.45
N LYS A 10 22.17 0.13 -8.70
CA LYS A 10 23.57 0.17 -9.13
C LYS A 10 23.86 -0.81 -10.26
N GLU A 11 23.20 -1.97 -10.25
CA GLU A 11 23.36 -3.00 -11.29
C GLU A 11 22.66 -2.63 -12.61
N HIS A 12 21.63 -1.77 -12.55
CA HIS A 12 20.76 -1.42 -13.67
C HIS A 12 20.69 0.10 -13.92
N GLU A 13 21.84 0.78 -13.90
CA GLU A 13 21.96 2.24 -13.89
C GLU A 13 21.07 2.99 -14.89
N GLU A 14 20.89 2.45 -16.11
CA GLU A 14 20.15 3.12 -17.17
C GLU A 14 18.63 2.85 -17.15
N ASN A 15 18.19 1.67 -16.71
CA ASN A 15 16.80 1.20 -16.85
C ASN A 15 16.13 0.69 -15.58
N TRP A 16 16.72 0.94 -14.40
CA TRP A 16 16.15 0.49 -13.12
C TRP A 16 14.71 0.97 -12.89
N ARG A 17 14.34 2.14 -13.46
CA ARG A 17 12.99 2.70 -13.29
C ARG A 17 11.93 1.87 -13.97
N GLU A 18 12.20 1.44 -15.21
CA GLU A 18 11.32 0.57 -15.97
C GLU A 18 11.25 -0.80 -15.31
N LEU A 19 12.38 -1.38 -14.97
CA LEU A 19 12.45 -2.70 -14.36
C LEU A 19 11.74 -2.76 -13.00
N LEU A 20 11.90 -1.75 -12.13
CA LEU A 20 11.22 -1.71 -10.84
C LEU A 20 9.71 -1.43 -10.94
N LYS A 21 9.23 -0.86 -12.05
CA LYS A 21 7.80 -0.70 -12.31
C LYS A 21 7.14 -1.94 -12.88
N ASP A 22 7.91 -2.87 -13.42
CA ASP A 22 7.42 -4.11 -14.02
C ASP A 22 7.44 -5.27 -13.00
N ILE A 23 6.88 -6.43 -13.40
CA ILE A 23 6.91 -7.68 -12.64
C ILE A 23 8.37 -8.13 -12.45
N PRO A 24 8.77 -8.62 -11.27
CA PRO A 24 7.95 -8.95 -10.10
C PRO A 24 7.77 -7.81 -9.10
N TYR A 25 8.36 -6.64 -9.34
CA TYR A 25 8.43 -5.57 -8.35
C TYR A 25 7.17 -4.70 -8.32
N CYS A 26 6.68 -4.25 -9.48
CA CYS A 26 5.47 -3.42 -9.65
C CYS A 26 5.45 -2.20 -8.72
N LEU A 27 6.58 -1.49 -8.59
CA LEU A 27 6.70 -0.35 -7.70
C LEU A 27 6.12 0.93 -8.30
N THR A 28 5.50 1.74 -7.46
CA THR A 28 5.28 3.16 -7.73
C THR A 28 6.52 3.94 -7.33
N ILE A 29 7.04 4.78 -8.22
CA ILE A 29 8.23 5.59 -8.02
C ILE A 29 7.87 7.04 -8.30
N ASN A 30 7.99 7.90 -7.28
CA ASN A 30 7.83 9.35 -7.40
C ASN A 30 9.17 10.02 -7.10
N GLU A 31 9.53 11.01 -7.91
CA GLU A 31 10.86 11.61 -7.88
C GLU A 31 10.78 13.13 -7.93
N ASN A 32 11.77 13.79 -7.31
CA ASN A 32 12.16 15.17 -7.62
C ASN A 32 13.62 15.19 -8.12
N ASP A 33 14.25 16.34 -8.19
CA ASP A 33 15.63 16.47 -8.74
C ASP A 33 16.65 15.60 -7.96
N ASN A 34 16.52 15.48 -6.64
CA ASN A 34 17.50 14.85 -5.78
C ASN A 34 17.08 13.48 -5.26
N TYR A 35 15.79 13.26 -5.04
CA TYR A 35 15.29 12.11 -4.30
C TYR A 35 14.28 11.30 -5.09
N ALA A 36 14.19 10.01 -4.75
CA ALA A 36 13.13 9.12 -5.20
C ALA A 36 12.49 8.41 -4.01
N ILE A 37 11.15 8.30 -4.01
CA ILE A 37 10.37 7.52 -3.05
C ILE A 37 9.74 6.32 -3.74
N PHE A 38 9.85 5.16 -3.09
CA PHE A 38 9.40 3.87 -3.62
C PHE A 38 8.28 3.29 -2.77
N LYS A 39 7.22 2.85 -3.45
CA LYS A 39 6.10 2.18 -2.82
C LYS A 39 5.74 0.91 -3.57
N TYR A 40 5.62 -0.22 -2.86
CA TYR A 40 5.13 -1.47 -3.43
C TYR A 40 3.65 -1.37 -3.84
N SER A 41 3.25 -2.20 -4.80
CA SER A 41 1.84 -2.47 -5.10
C SER A 41 1.33 -3.60 -4.18
N GLN A 42 0.18 -3.41 -3.55
CA GLN A 42 -0.38 -4.44 -2.66
C GLN A 42 -0.70 -5.74 -3.41
N THR A 43 -1.13 -5.63 -4.67
CA THR A 43 -1.56 -6.76 -5.51
C THR A 43 -0.57 -7.17 -6.59
N GLY A 44 0.33 -6.28 -6.98
CA GLY A 44 1.25 -6.53 -8.10
C GLY A 44 2.66 -6.94 -7.66
N SER A 45 3.11 -6.50 -6.47
CA SER A 45 4.47 -6.80 -6.01
C SER A 45 4.57 -8.21 -5.44
N ASP A 46 5.59 -8.96 -5.85
CA ASP A 46 5.93 -10.25 -5.26
C ASP A 46 6.71 -10.05 -3.96
N PHE A 47 6.12 -10.40 -2.83
CA PHE A 47 6.78 -10.28 -1.52
C PHE A 47 7.77 -11.42 -1.21
N ASN A 48 8.05 -12.34 -2.12
CA ASN A 48 9.26 -13.15 -2.08
C ASN A 48 10.50 -12.28 -2.34
N GLU A 49 10.35 -11.21 -3.13
CA GLU A 49 11.41 -10.26 -3.42
C GLU A 49 11.64 -9.31 -2.23
N GLN A 50 12.89 -9.24 -1.74
CA GLN A 50 13.27 -8.36 -0.64
C GLN A 50 13.09 -6.88 -1.01
N ILE A 51 13.29 -6.51 -2.26
CA ILE A 51 13.07 -5.16 -2.81
C ILE A 51 11.63 -4.70 -2.53
N CYS A 52 10.64 -5.56 -2.75
CA CYS A 52 9.24 -5.23 -2.50
C CYS A 52 8.98 -4.95 -1.01
N LYS A 53 9.64 -5.67 -0.10
CA LYS A 53 9.53 -5.45 1.36
C LYS A 53 10.20 -4.15 1.80
N GLU A 54 11.31 -3.76 1.17
CA GLU A 54 12.02 -2.52 1.43
C GLU A 54 11.24 -1.29 0.96
N CYS A 55 10.51 -1.41 -0.14
CA CYS A 55 9.82 -0.30 -0.80
C CYS A 55 8.48 0.07 -0.16
N ARG A 56 8.49 0.37 1.15
CA ARG A 56 7.33 0.87 1.93
C ARG A 56 7.45 2.36 2.25
N GLY A 57 7.66 3.18 1.23
CA GLY A 57 8.00 4.60 1.36
C GLY A 57 9.49 4.79 1.63
N LEU A 58 10.33 3.93 1.05
CA LEU A 58 11.79 4.12 1.04
C LEU A 58 12.11 5.38 0.24
N ILE A 59 12.90 6.27 0.83
CA ILE A 59 13.43 7.46 0.15
C ILE A 59 14.94 7.29 -0.01
N ILE A 60 15.41 7.45 -1.24
CA ILE A 60 16.84 7.44 -1.57
C ILE A 60 17.28 8.79 -2.15
N ASP A 61 18.51 9.17 -1.88
CA ASP A 61 19.24 10.18 -2.63
C ASP A 61 19.74 9.56 -3.93
N LYS A 62 19.28 10.09 -5.07
CA LYS A 62 19.61 9.56 -6.41
C LYS A 62 21.05 9.89 -6.82
N ASN A 63 21.63 10.95 -6.29
CA ASN A 63 22.95 11.44 -6.70
C ASN A 63 24.07 10.61 -6.09
N ILE A 64 23.86 10.14 -4.85
CA ILE A 64 24.87 9.38 -4.09
C ILE A 64 24.44 7.94 -3.82
N LEU A 65 23.24 7.54 -4.28
CA LEU A 65 22.63 6.21 -4.11
C LEU A 65 22.65 5.71 -2.67
N LYS A 66 22.17 6.58 -1.75
CA LYS A 66 22.05 6.26 -0.32
C LYS A 66 20.60 6.32 0.14
N PRO A 67 20.20 5.43 1.06
CA PRO A 67 18.89 5.56 1.71
C PRO A 67 18.90 6.77 2.65
N ILE A 68 17.86 7.59 2.56
CA ILE A 68 17.69 8.79 3.39
C ILE A 68 16.60 8.56 4.44
N ALA A 69 15.55 7.84 4.10
CA ALA A 69 14.48 7.56 5.03
C ALA A 69 13.75 6.26 4.68
N LEU A 70 13.40 5.51 5.72
CA LEU A 70 12.52 4.36 5.68
C LEU A 70 11.86 4.19 7.04
N SER A 71 10.56 3.94 7.06
CA SER A 71 9.87 3.57 8.29
C SER A 71 10.25 2.14 8.72
N PHE A 72 9.47 1.20 8.27
CA PHE A 72 9.61 -0.24 8.50
C PHE A 72 9.61 -0.94 7.17
N TYR A 73 10.23 -2.11 7.08
CA TYR A 73 9.96 -3.04 6.00
C TYR A 73 8.47 -3.40 5.96
N LYS A 74 7.97 -3.87 4.82
CA LYS A 74 6.62 -4.44 4.76
C LYS A 74 6.53 -5.57 5.80
N PHE A 75 5.56 -5.47 6.69
CA PHE A 75 5.20 -6.53 7.62
C PHE A 75 3.71 -6.86 7.45
N PHE A 76 3.31 -8.05 7.84
CA PHE A 76 2.10 -8.71 7.39
C PHE A 76 1.14 -8.93 8.56
N ASN A 77 -0.12 -9.24 8.24
CA ASN A 77 -1.08 -9.61 9.25
C ASN A 77 -0.83 -11.06 9.71
N TYR A 78 -1.21 -11.35 10.94
CA TYR A 78 -1.29 -12.72 11.41
C TYR A 78 -2.17 -13.55 10.46
N GLY A 79 -1.69 -14.75 10.09
CA GLY A 79 -2.35 -15.63 9.13
C GLY A 79 -1.94 -15.44 7.68
N GLU A 80 -1.31 -14.30 7.31
CA GLU A 80 -0.75 -14.12 5.97
C GLU A 80 0.53 -14.95 5.76
N GLN A 81 0.77 -15.38 4.52
CA GLN A 81 1.90 -16.24 4.13
C GLN A 81 3.27 -15.71 4.59
N PHE A 82 3.46 -14.40 4.50
CA PHE A 82 4.73 -13.74 4.79
C PHE A 82 4.82 -13.14 6.20
N ALA A 83 3.88 -13.49 7.10
CA ALA A 83 3.89 -13.00 8.48
C ALA A 83 5.17 -13.42 9.22
N ASP A 84 5.81 -12.48 9.90
CA ASP A 84 7.01 -12.72 10.67
C ASP A 84 6.74 -13.68 11.84
N LYS A 85 7.74 -14.54 12.14
CA LYS A 85 7.76 -15.34 13.36
C LYS A 85 8.27 -14.48 14.50
N ILE A 86 7.41 -14.17 15.45
CA ILE A 86 7.72 -13.32 16.60
C ILE A 86 8.43 -14.11 17.70
N TYR A 87 9.51 -13.53 18.25
CA TYR A 87 10.14 -14.00 19.45
C TYR A 87 9.46 -13.41 20.69
N TRP A 88 8.47 -14.13 21.21
CA TRP A 88 7.54 -13.66 22.24
C TRP A 88 8.15 -13.31 23.58
N LYS A 89 9.34 -13.83 23.90
CA LYS A 89 9.98 -13.60 25.19
C LYS A 89 10.29 -12.11 25.44
N ASP A 90 10.70 -11.39 24.39
CA ASP A 90 11.15 -10.01 24.45
C ASP A 90 10.35 -9.12 23.47
N CYS A 91 9.07 -9.42 23.32
CA CYS A 91 8.20 -8.64 22.44
C CYS A 91 7.48 -7.51 23.18
N LYS A 92 7.12 -6.49 22.43
CA LYS A 92 6.18 -5.43 22.82
C LYS A 92 4.90 -5.61 22.04
N VAL A 93 3.76 -5.62 22.74
CA VAL A 93 2.44 -5.59 22.13
C VAL A 93 1.91 -4.18 22.25
N GLN A 94 1.76 -3.51 21.11
CA GLN A 94 1.38 -2.11 21.02
C GLN A 94 0.03 -1.98 20.33
N GLU A 95 -0.73 -0.95 20.71
CA GLU A 95 -1.90 -0.51 19.98
C GLU A 95 -1.56 -0.34 18.49
N LYS A 96 -2.41 -0.87 17.61
CA LYS A 96 -2.34 -0.53 16.21
C LYS A 96 -3.20 0.71 15.97
N VAL A 97 -2.53 1.85 15.84
CA VAL A 97 -3.17 3.14 15.57
C VAL A 97 -3.69 3.15 14.13
N ASP A 98 -4.96 3.50 13.95
CA ASP A 98 -5.66 3.55 12.66
C ASP A 98 -5.53 4.92 12.01
N GLY A 99 -4.49 5.12 11.22
CA GLY A 99 -4.21 6.42 10.62
C GLY A 99 -3.43 6.35 9.31
N SER A 100 -2.71 7.40 9.04
CA SER A 100 -1.85 7.54 7.86
C SER A 100 -0.39 7.66 8.27
N LYS A 101 0.44 6.76 7.76
CA LYS A 101 1.87 6.76 8.04
C LYS A 101 2.55 7.98 7.41
N MET A 102 3.23 8.77 8.24
CA MET A 102 4.02 9.94 7.87
C MET A 102 5.49 9.70 8.21
N LEU A 103 6.37 10.18 7.35
CA LEU A 103 7.81 10.06 7.51
C LEU A 103 8.44 11.45 7.58
N VAL A 104 9.23 11.71 8.61
CA VAL A 104 9.94 12.98 8.80
C VAL A 104 11.43 12.73 8.65
N TRP A 105 12.08 13.46 7.75
CA TRP A 105 13.47 13.27 7.38
C TRP A 105 14.14 14.60 7.03
N TYR A 106 15.47 14.66 7.11
CA TYR A 106 16.22 15.86 6.84
C TYR A 106 16.72 15.91 5.40
N ASP A 107 16.32 16.96 4.69
CA ASP A 107 16.79 17.26 3.34
C ASP A 107 18.09 18.07 3.42
N ALA A 108 19.20 17.43 3.06
CA ALA A 108 20.52 18.04 3.12
C ALA A 108 20.75 19.10 2.03
N TYR A 109 20.07 19.00 0.89
CA TYR A 109 20.19 19.99 -0.21
C TYR A 109 19.47 21.29 0.12
N GLU A 110 18.27 21.19 0.71
CA GLU A 110 17.48 22.36 1.08
C GLU A 110 17.70 22.80 2.53
N ASN A 111 18.51 22.05 3.29
CA ASN A 111 18.83 22.32 4.69
C ASN A 111 17.57 22.50 5.57
N LYS A 112 16.57 21.64 5.36
CA LYS A 112 15.30 21.68 6.09
C LYS A 112 14.73 20.27 6.35
N TRP A 113 13.82 20.19 7.33
CA TRP A 113 13.03 18.99 7.54
C TRP A 113 11.94 18.86 6.51
N GLN A 114 11.71 17.64 6.02
CA GLN A 114 10.67 17.27 5.09
C GLN A 114 9.69 16.29 5.74
N ILE A 115 8.43 16.38 5.34
CA ILE A 115 7.39 15.44 5.73
C ILE A 115 6.89 14.74 4.46
N SER A 116 6.90 13.41 4.47
CA SER A 116 6.48 12.57 3.36
C SER A 116 5.34 11.64 3.78
N THR A 117 4.51 11.26 2.81
CA THR A 117 3.57 10.14 2.97
C THR A 117 4.23 8.83 2.55
N SER A 118 3.48 7.74 2.43
CA SER A 118 4.02 6.46 1.94
C SER A 118 4.39 6.47 0.45
N SER A 119 3.96 7.49 -0.32
CA SER A 119 4.16 7.54 -1.78
C SER A 119 4.53 8.93 -2.32
N GLN A 120 4.45 9.98 -1.51
CA GLN A 120 4.76 11.34 -1.92
C GLN A 120 5.90 11.90 -1.09
N LEU A 121 6.93 12.47 -1.76
CA LEU A 121 8.08 13.10 -1.10
C LEU A 121 7.67 14.31 -0.26
N ASN A 122 6.68 15.07 -0.73
CA ASN A 122 6.17 16.25 -0.06
C ASN A 122 4.71 16.03 0.37
N ALA A 123 4.48 15.93 1.68
CA ALA A 123 3.14 15.74 2.24
C ALA A 123 2.21 16.95 2.02
N TYR A 124 2.76 18.15 1.77
CA TYR A 124 1.97 19.34 1.46
C TYR A 124 1.40 19.34 0.02
N GLU A 125 1.85 18.41 -0.82
CA GLU A 125 1.28 18.17 -2.15
C GLU A 125 0.31 16.97 -2.16
N ALA A 126 0.35 16.15 -1.12
CA ALA A 126 -0.51 14.99 -0.95
C ALA A 126 -1.88 15.40 -0.41
N LYS A 127 -2.89 15.47 -1.29
CA LYS A 127 -4.27 15.83 -0.92
C LYS A 127 -4.94 14.70 -0.14
N VAL A 128 -5.74 15.08 0.84
CA VAL A 128 -6.69 14.18 1.50
C VAL A 128 -7.93 14.08 0.61
N GLN A 129 -8.34 12.85 0.30
CA GLN A 129 -9.51 12.60 -0.55
C GLN A 129 -10.74 13.28 0.05
N ASP A 130 -11.57 13.88 -0.81
CA ASP A 130 -12.82 14.57 -0.46
C ASP A 130 -12.68 15.85 0.39
N PHE A 131 -11.45 16.26 0.75
CA PHE A 131 -11.21 17.46 1.53
C PHE A 131 -10.23 18.39 0.82
N ASN A 132 -10.43 19.69 0.98
CA ASN A 132 -9.50 20.71 0.46
C ASN A 132 -8.36 20.97 1.45
N ILE A 133 -7.70 19.90 1.88
CA ILE A 133 -6.58 19.91 2.83
C ILE A 133 -5.55 18.88 2.40
N THR A 134 -4.27 19.06 2.75
CA THR A 134 -3.19 18.12 2.48
C THR A 134 -2.76 17.39 3.75
N PHE A 135 -2.06 16.26 3.59
CA PHE A 135 -1.49 15.52 4.73
C PHE A 135 -0.46 16.36 5.50
N GLY A 136 0.32 17.22 4.82
CA GLY A 136 1.23 18.16 5.47
C GLY A 136 0.49 19.15 6.36
N GLN A 137 -0.63 19.73 5.89
CA GLN A 137 -1.46 20.64 6.68
C GLN A 137 -2.15 19.93 7.86
N LEU A 138 -2.55 18.65 7.70
CA LEU A 138 -3.06 17.85 8.83
C LEU A 138 -1.97 17.56 9.86
N PHE A 139 -0.74 17.34 9.42
CA PHE A 139 0.40 17.16 10.30
C PHE A 139 0.65 18.42 11.14
N ASP A 140 0.67 19.61 10.51
CA ASP A 140 0.78 20.90 11.22
C ASP A 140 -0.36 21.10 12.22
N LYS A 141 -1.61 20.79 11.81
CA LYS A 141 -2.77 20.86 12.70
C LYS A 141 -2.61 19.93 13.91
N ALA A 142 -2.06 18.74 13.72
CA ALA A 142 -1.79 17.80 14.80
C ALA A 142 -0.68 18.30 15.74
N LEU A 143 0.37 18.96 15.24
CA LEU A 143 1.39 19.61 16.08
C LEU A 143 0.77 20.72 16.95
N ILE A 144 -0.06 21.58 16.36
CA ILE A 144 -0.75 22.64 17.10
C ILE A 144 -1.64 22.04 18.21
N ASN A 145 -2.35 20.95 17.95
CA ASN A 145 -3.18 20.26 18.95
C ASN A 145 -2.33 19.65 20.09
N ASN A 146 -1.06 19.37 19.84
CA ASN A 146 -0.08 18.94 20.85
C ASN A 146 0.70 20.12 21.48
N ASN A 147 0.25 21.37 21.28
CA ASN A 147 0.91 22.60 21.75
C ASN A 147 2.35 22.76 21.24
N LEU A 148 2.63 22.35 20.02
CA LEU A 148 3.93 22.50 19.36
C LEU A 148 3.80 23.39 18.12
N THR A 149 4.75 24.30 17.95
CA THR A 149 5.03 24.90 16.64
C THR A 149 5.92 23.96 15.80
N ASN A 150 5.98 24.17 14.49
CA ASN A 150 6.88 23.42 13.64
C ASN A 150 8.34 23.56 14.10
N ASN A 151 8.74 24.75 14.55
CA ASN A 151 10.10 24.97 15.10
C ASN A 151 10.35 24.17 16.38
N ASP A 152 9.40 24.19 17.34
CA ASP A 152 9.53 23.39 18.55
C ASP A 152 9.68 21.92 18.24
N PHE A 153 8.88 21.42 17.29
CA PHE A 153 8.93 20.03 16.86
C PHE A 153 10.26 19.69 16.21
N TYR A 154 10.71 20.47 15.22
CA TYR A 154 11.98 20.19 14.52
C TYR A 154 13.21 20.33 15.43
N ASN A 155 13.14 21.11 16.49
CA ASN A 155 14.22 21.20 17.50
C ASN A 155 14.33 19.94 18.38
N LEU A 156 13.32 19.06 18.40
CA LEU A 156 13.39 17.76 19.09
C LEU A 156 14.14 16.70 18.25
N LEU A 157 14.39 16.97 16.97
CA LEU A 157 14.85 15.98 16.01
C LEU A 157 16.36 16.09 15.77
N ASP A 158 17.04 14.94 15.69
CA ASP A 158 18.42 14.83 15.24
C ASP A 158 18.47 14.40 13.76
N LYS A 159 19.25 15.12 12.96
CA LYS A 159 19.44 14.90 11.52
C LYS A 159 20.02 13.53 11.16
N LYS A 160 20.53 12.78 12.13
CA LYS A 160 21.03 11.40 11.96
C LYS A 160 19.93 10.36 11.88
N PHE A 161 18.68 10.77 12.09
CA PHE A 161 17.55 9.85 12.11
C PHE A 161 16.44 10.31 11.18
N CYS A 162 15.70 9.34 10.66
CA CYS A 162 14.35 9.56 10.13
C CYS A 162 13.32 9.02 11.12
N TYR A 163 12.20 9.72 11.21
CA TYR A 163 11.15 9.48 12.21
C TYR A 163 9.86 9.10 11.54
N THR A 164 9.14 8.15 12.14
CA THR A 164 7.86 7.67 11.62
C THR A 164 6.76 7.99 12.60
N PHE A 165 5.69 8.60 12.08
CA PHE A 165 4.49 8.92 12.83
C PHE A 165 3.27 8.29 12.18
N GLU A 166 2.25 7.97 12.97
CA GLU A 166 0.91 7.71 12.49
C GLU A 166 0.08 8.96 12.72
N LEU A 167 -0.40 9.57 11.64
CA LEU A 167 -1.28 10.73 11.67
C LEU A 167 -2.71 10.26 11.65
N VAL A 168 -3.48 10.66 12.65
CA VAL A 168 -4.91 10.42 12.76
C VAL A 168 -5.67 11.74 12.65
N SER A 169 -6.83 11.74 11.99
CA SER A 169 -7.71 12.90 11.94
C SER A 169 -9.13 12.53 11.51
N PRO A 170 -10.13 13.37 11.78
CA PRO A 170 -11.46 13.20 11.21
C PRO A 170 -11.46 13.21 9.67
N GLU A 171 -10.62 14.07 9.05
CA GLU A 171 -10.56 14.28 7.62
C GLU A 171 -9.90 13.11 6.87
N SER A 172 -8.93 12.42 7.50
CA SER A 172 -8.24 11.26 6.92
C SER A 172 -8.68 9.94 7.57
N ARG A 173 -9.91 9.89 8.06
CA ARG A 173 -10.48 8.72 8.74
C ARG A 173 -10.44 7.47 7.88
N VAL A 174 -9.93 6.37 8.43
CA VAL A 174 -10.04 5.03 7.83
C VAL A 174 -11.28 4.33 8.39
N VAL A 175 -11.27 3.88 9.64
CA VAL A 175 -12.42 3.30 10.34
C VAL A 175 -12.72 4.07 11.62
N ILE A 176 -11.70 4.27 12.48
CA ILE A 176 -11.86 4.84 13.82
C ILE A 176 -12.19 6.34 13.73
N PRO A 177 -13.26 6.83 14.38
CA PRO A 177 -13.66 8.23 14.34
C PRO A 177 -12.87 9.08 15.34
N TYR A 178 -11.67 9.49 14.97
CA TYR A 178 -10.90 10.45 15.77
C TYR A 178 -11.58 11.81 15.82
N LYS A 179 -11.52 12.49 16.98
CA LYS A 179 -12.19 13.79 17.20
C LYS A 179 -11.38 14.97 16.66
N GLN A 180 -10.07 14.83 16.54
CA GLN A 180 -9.14 15.87 16.10
C GLN A 180 -7.92 15.24 15.44
N ALA A 181 -7.16 16.05 14.69
CA ALA A 181 -5.87 15.64 14.18
C ALA A 181 -4.87 15.42 15.33
N ASP A 182 -4.14 14.31 15.30
CA ASP A 182 -3.15 13.96 16.31
C ASP A 182 -2.03 13.10 15.69
N LEU A 183 -0.89 13.01 16.38
CA LEU A 183 0.28 12.23 15.97
C LEU A 183 0.62 11.16 17.00
N TYR A 184 1.00 10.01 16.51
CA TYR A 184 1.59 8.94 17.32
C TYR A 184 2.99 8.63 16.81
N PHE A 185 4.00 8.75 17.67
CA PHE A 185 5.38 8.39 17.34
C PHE A 185 5.54 6.88 17.37
N ILE A 186 5.74 6.27 16.19
CA ILE A 186 5.69 4.82 16.03
C ILE A 186 7.02 4.20 15.59
N GLY A 187 8.01 4.98 15.17
CA GLY A 187 9.29 4.42 14.75
C GLY A 187 10.36 5.47 14.48
N VAL A 188 11.59 5.03 14.52
CA VAL A 188 12.78 5.83 14.26
C VAL A 188 13.89 4.94 13.69
N ARG A 189 14.65 5.45 12.74
CA ARG A 189 15.74 4.74 12.07
C ARG A 189 16.96 5.65 11.95
N ASN A 190 18.13 5.13 12.28
CA ASN A 190 19.39 5.81 12.02
C ASN A 190 19.67 5.77 10.51
N ILE A 191 19.99 6.94 9.90
CA ILE A 191 20.21 7.02 8.45
C ILE A 191 21.65 6.64 8.03
N GLU A 192 22.60 6.58 8.96
CA GLU A 192 23.99 6.18 8.69
C GLU A 192 24.15 4.65 8.74
N THR A 193 23.68 3.99 9.83
CA THR A 193 23.72 2.53 9.97
C THR A 193 22.55 1.85 9.31
N PHE A 194 21.50 2.60 9.07
CA PHE A 194 20.19 2.16 8.57
C PHE A 194 19.46 1.16 9.47
N GLU A 195 19.85 1.11 10.74
CA GLU A 195 19.24 0.27 11.77
C GLU A 195 18.04 0.96 12.40
N GLU A 196 17.03 0.19 12.70
CA GLU A 196 15.89 0.66 13.46
C GLU A 196 16.25 0.81 14.93
N CYS A 197 15.74 1.88 15.57
CA CYS A 197 15.99 2.18 16.97
C CYS A 197 14.71 2.07 17.79
N ASN A 198 14.86 1.89 19.10
CA ASN A 198 13.72 1.87 20.00
C ASN A 198 13.20 3.32 20.19
N THR A 199 11.91 3.54 19.98
CA THR A 199 11.28 4.86 20.16
C THR A 199 11.43 5.40 21.59
N LEU A 200 11.53 4.53 22.60
CA LEU A 200 11.72 4.93 23.99
C LEU A 200 13.10 5.57 24.29
N ASP A 201 14.05 5.44 23.39
CA ASP A 201 15.35 6.12 23.52
C ASP A 201 15.25 7.61 23.13
N PHE A 202 14.09 8.04 22.60
CA PHE A 202 13.80 9.41 22.15
C PHE A 202 12.76 10.07 23.05
N MET A 203 13.05 10.16 24.35
CA MET A 203 12.13 10.65 25.38
C MET A 203 11.64 12.07 25.15
N ASP A 204 12.45 12.94 24.55
CA ASP A 204 12.05 14.32 24.25
C ASP A 204 10.85 14.37 23.29
N ILE A 205 10.80 13.45 22.32
CA ILE A 205 9.66 13.29 21.42
C ILE A 205 8.50 12.63 22.17
N CYS A 206 8.75 11.52 22.89
CA CYS A 206 7.70 10.78 23.62
C CYS A 206 6.99 11.63 24.68
N ASN A 207 7.64 12.65 25.23
CA ASN A 207 7.06 13.59 26.21
C ASN A 207 6.12 14.63 25.57
N LYS A 208 6.20 14.81 24.26
CA LYS A 208 5.45 15.84 23.50
C LYS A 208 4.44 15.26 22.53
N ILE A 209 4.76 14.11 21.94
CA ILE A 209 3.93 13.41 20.95
C ILE A 209 3.52 12.06 21.54
N LYS A 210 2.27 11.67 21.32
CA LYS A 210 1.75 10.39 21.80
C LYS A 210 2.54 9.21 21.25
N THR A 211 2.61 8.15 22.02
CA THR A 211 3.08 6.83 21.59
C THR A 211 1.93 5.83 21.66
N PRO A 212 1.94 4.76 20.83
CA PRO A 212 0.94 3.71 20.94
C PRO A 212 0.90 3.11 22.34
N LYS A 213 -0.31 2.86 22.85
CA LYS A 213 -0.50 2.20 24.14
C LYS A 213 0.16 0.81 24.10
N GLN A 214 0.83 0.44 25.20
CA GLN A 214 1.41 -0.90 25.35
C GLN A 214 0.50 -1.79 26.19
N TYR A 215 0.46 -3.07 25.84
CA TYR A 215 -0.36 -4.08 26.51
C TYR A 215 0.54 -5.18 27.12
N PRO A 216 0.25 -5.64 28.35
CA PRO A 216 1.06 -6.67 29.01
C PRO A 216 0.71 -8.09 28.50
N LEU A 217 0.76 -8.26 27.18
CA LEU A 217 0.50 -9.52 26.49
C LEU A 217 1.84 -10.09 26.01
N ASN A 218 2.02 -11.41 26.11
CA ASN A 218 3.32 -12.07 25.89
C ASN A 218 3.24 -13.33 25.02
N ASN A 219 2.10 -13.59 24.39
CA ASN A 219 1.94 -14.70 23.46
C ASN A 219 0.78 -14.45 22.49
N LEU A 220 0.81 -15.17 21.36
CA LEU A 220 -0.19 -15.04 20.31
C LEU A 220 -1.63 -15.31 20.80
N LYS A 221 -1.82 -16.38 21.59
CA LYS A 221 -3.15 -16.76 22.06
C LYS A 221 -3.79 -15.68 22.93
N ALA A 222 -3.00 -15.03 23.79
CA ALA A 222 -3.46 -13.91 24.60
C ALA A 222 -3.82 -12.71 23.74
N CYS A 223 -3.04 -12.39 22.70
CA CYS A 223 -3.36 -11.31 21.75
C CYS A 223 -4.64 -11.60 20.97
N LEU A 224 -4.81 -12.80 20.42
CA LEU A 224 -6.02 -13.20 19.69
C LEU A 224 -7.26 -13.11 20.58
N HIS A 225 -7.17 -13.66 21.80
CA HIS A 225 -8.30 -13.59 22.74
C HIS A 225 -8.65 -12.13 23.14
N ALA A 226 -7.64 -11.28 23.31
CA ALA A 226 -7.87 -9.86 23.58
C ALA A 226 -8.55 -9.15 22.40
N THR A 227 -8.18 -9.46 21.15
CA THR A 227 -8.81 -8.86 19.96
C THR A 227 -10.25 -9.30 19.75
N GLU A 228 -10.65 -10.50 20.20
CA GLU A 228 -12.04 -10.96 20.15
C GLU A 228 -13.01 -10.08 20.98
N CYS A 229 -12.47 -9.42 22.02
CA CYS A 229 -13.24 -8.54 22.91
C CYS A 229 -13.22 -7.06 22.48
N MET A 230 -12.45 -6.70 21.45
CA MET A 230 -12.34 -5.33 20.93
C MET A 230 -13.55 -4.95 20.08
N GLY A 231 -13.96 -3.68 20.16
CA GLY A 231 -14.95 -3.10 19.27
C GLY A 231 -14.34 -2.70 17.89
N TYR A 232 -15.18 -2.15 17.03
CA TYR A 232 -14.75 -1.62 15.73
C TYR A 232 -13.91 -0.32 15.84
N ASP A 233 -13.89 0.28 17.01
CA ASP A 233 -13.12 1.47 17.35
C ASP A 233 -11.72 1.18 17.92
N GLU A 234 -11.32 -0.10 17.89
CA GLU A 234 -9.97 -0.58 18.20
C GLU A 234 -9.47 -1.46 17.05
N GLU A 235 -8.39 -1.03 16.35
CA GLU A 235 -7.90 -1.78 15.19
C GLU A 235 -7.25 -3.11 15.60
N GLY A 236 -6.62 -3.16 16.76
CA GLY A 236 -5.90 -4.33 17.26
C GLY A 236 -4.48 -4.02 17.69
N PHE A 237 -3.53 -4.91 17.39
CA PHE A 237 -2.15 -4.82 17.86
C PHE A 237 -1.12 -4.84 16.73
N VAL A 238 0.01 -4.15 16.98
CA VAL A 238 1.30 -4.42 16.35
C VAL A 238 2.19 -5.07 17.39
N VAL A 239 2.65 -6.29 17.12
CA VAL A 239 3.62 -6.98 17.95
C VAL A 239 4.99 -6.81 17.35
N VAL A 240 5.96 -6.37 18.16
CA VAL A 240 7.34 -6.10 17.75
C VAL A 240 8.28 -6.84 18.70
N ASP A 241 9.16 -7.68 18.19
CA ASP A 241 10.18 -8.35 19.01
C ASP A 241 11.50 -7.56 19.10
N SER A 242 12.45 -8.08 19.87
CA SER A 242 13.76 -7.44 20.07
C SER A 242 14.63 -7.37 18.80
N ARG A 243 14.24 -8.04 17.72
CA ARG A 243 14.91 -7.99 16.40
C ARG A 243 14.16 -7.12 15.40
N PHE A 244 13.13 -6.40 15.86
CA PHE A 244 12.21 -5.61 15.06
C PHE A 244 11.37 -6.41 14.05
N ASN A 245 11.26 -7.75 14.18
CA ASN A 245 10.24 -8.50 13.48
C ASN A 245 8.85 -8.04 13.94
N ARG A 246 7.91 -7.94 12.99
CA ARG A 246 6.58 -7.39 13.26
C ARG A 246 5.47 -8.25 12.68
N VAL A 247 4.38 -8.32 13.42
CA VAL A 247 3.12 -8.86 12.94
C VAL A 247 1.96 -7.97 13.39
N LYS A 248 0.95 -7.84 12.53
CA LYS A 248 -0.32 -7.19 12.86
C LYS A 248 -1.32 -8.24 13.32
N ILE A 249 -2.03 -7.97 14.40
CA ILE A 249 -3.15 -8.79 14.88
C ILE A 249 -4.33 -7.84 15.00
N LYS A 250 -5.28 -7.92 14.05
CA LYS A 250 -6.41 -7.01 14.01
C LYS A 250 -7.61 -7.56 14.78
N SER A 251 -8.49 -6.69 15.22
CA SER A 251 -9.78 -7.04 15.79
C SER A 251 -10.71 -7.57 14.68
N PRO A 252 -11.42 -8.70 14.89
CA PRO A 252 -12.44 -9.16 13.94
C PRO A 252 -13.53 -8.11 13.69
N ALA A 253 -13.92 -7.36 14.72
CA ALA A 253 -14.92 -6.29 14.61
C ALA A 253 -14.41 -5.13 13.73
N TYR A 254 -13.13 -4.75 13.86
CA TYR A 254 -12.51 -3.74 13.01
C TYR A 254 -12.41 -4.22 11.56
N VAL A 255 -11.93 -5.45 11.31
CA VAL A 255 -11.84 -6.04 9.96
C VAL A 255 -13.22 -6.07 9.31
N SER A 256 -14.24 -6.48 10.07
CA SER A 256 -15.62 -6.44 9.60
C SER A 256 -16.06 -5.01 9.23
N ALA A 257 -15.81 -4.02 10.09
CA ALA A 257 -16.16 -2.63 9.82
C ALA A 257 -15.39 -2.05 8.62
N HIS A 258 -14.12 -2.41 8.45
CA HIS A 258 -13.30 -1.99 7.33
C HIS A 258 -13.81 -2.53 5.98
N HIS A 259 -14.13 -3.82 5.93
CA HIS A 259 -14.51 -4.49 4.70
C HIS A 259 -16.02 -4.50 4.44
N LEU A 260 -16.86 -4.44 5.49
CA LEU A 260 -18.30 -4.67 5.43
C LEU A 260 -19.14 -3.41 5.75
N LYS A 261 -18.64 -2.20 5.47
CA LYS A 261 -19.35 -0.95 5.75
C LYS A 261 -20.89 -1.12 5.76
N ASN A 262 -21.56 -0.70 6.85
CA ASN A 262 -23.02 -0.65 7.00
C ASN A 262 -23.80 -1.96 7.15
N ASN A 263 -23.37 -2.91 8.01
CA ASN A 263 -24.18 -4.10 8.43
C ASN A 263 -24.75 -4.96 7.30
N SER A 264 -24.31 -4.81 6.05
CA SER A 264 -24.77 -5.60 4.92
C SER A 264 -23.99 -6.91 4.80
N THR A 265 -24.66 -7.94 4.34
CA THR A 265 -24.06 -9.24 4.00
C THR A 265 -22.91 -9.08 3.01
N VAL A 266 -21.89 -9.94 3.13
CA VAL A 266 -20.80 -10.01 2.16
C VAL A 266 -21.36 -10.38 0.80
N ASN A 267 -21.44 -9.43 -0.12
CA ASN A 267 -21.90 -9.67 -1.48
C ASN A 267 -20.71 -9.82 -2.45
N GLN A 268 -20.99 -10.32 -3.66
CA GLN A 268 -19.98 -10.58 -4.69
C GLN A 268 -19.18 -9.32 -5.04
N SER A 269 -19.80 -8.16 -5.05
CA SER A 269 -19.17 -6.88 -5.34
C SER A 269 -18.14 -6.47 -4.28
N ARG A 270 -18.39 -6.75 -3.00
CA ARG A 270 -17.47 -6.52 -1.90
C ARG A 270 -16.31 -7.48 -1.92
N ILE A 271 -16.57 -8.77 -2.18
CA ILE A 271 -15.50 -9.75 -2.33
C ILE A 271 -14.56 -9.35 -3.45
N LEU A 272 -15.08 -8.92 -4.62
CA LEU A 272 -14.25 -8.42 -5.71
C LEU A 272 -13.38 -7.23 -5.25
N ASN A 273 -13.93 -6.29 -4.48
CA ASN A 273 -13.17 -5.15 -3.96
C ASN A 273 -12.05 -5.57 -3.00
N ILE A 274 -12.29 -6.55 -2.11
CA ILE A 274 -11.28 -7.11 -1.21
C ILE A 274 -10.15 -7.77 -2.01
N ILE A 275 -10.48 -8.52 -3.06
CA ILE A 275 -9.51 -9.15 -3.97
C ILE A 275 -8.68 -8.08 -4.68
N GLU A 276 -9.33 -7.05 -5.25
CA GLU A 276 -8.64 -5.97 -5.96
C GLU A 276 -7.70 -5.16 -5.06
N ASN A 277 -7.97 -5.10 -3.76
CA ASN A 277 -7.11 -4.46 -2.78
C ASN A 277 -6.00 -5.38 -2.23
N GLY A 278 -6.04 -6.70 -2.57
CA GLY A 278 -5.07 -7.68 -2.07
C GLY A 278 -5.21 -7.96 -0.57
N GLU A 279 -6.44 -7.92 -0.06
CA GLU A 279 -6.76 -8.03 1.38
C GLU A 279 -7.46 -9.37 1.70
N GLN A 280 -7.52 -10.32 0.74
CA GLN A 280 -8.24 -11.58 0.89
C GLN A 280 -7.65 -12.48 1.99
N GLU A 281 -6.31 -12.56 2.13
CA GLU A 281 -5.68 -13.39 3.16
C GLU A 281 -6.01 -12.86 4.56
N GLU A 282 -5.99 -11.54 4.74
CA GLU A 282 -6.39 -10.91 5.98
C GLU A 282 -7.85 -11.21 6.30
N PHE A 283 -8.76 -10.95 5.35
CA PHE A 283 -10.19 -11.20 5.55
C PHE A 283 -10.48 -12.66 5.88
N LEU A 284 -9.93 -13.60 5.10
CA LEU A 284 -10.15 -15.05 5.29
C LEU A 284 -9.51 -15.61 6.57
N THR A 285 -8.54 -14.91 7.16
CA THR A 285 -7.99 -15.26 8.47
C THR A 285 -9.06 -15.16 9.57
N TYR A 286 -9.95 -14.17 9.46
CA TYR A 286 -11.03 -13.93 10.45
C TYR A 286 -12.38 -14.52 10.04
N PHE A 287 -12.62 -14.69 8.72
CA PHE A 287 -13.89 -15.15 8.14
C PHE A 287 -13.66 -16.29 7.13
N PRO A 288 -13.13 -17.44 7.57
CA PRO A 288 -12.75 -18.55 6.67
C PRO A 288 -13.93 -19.18 5.92
N GLU A 289 -15.16 -18.98 6.40
CA GLU A 289 -16.40 -19.48 5.77
C GLU A 289 -16.65 -18.88 4.39
N TYR A 290 -16.05 -17.73 4.07
CA TYR A 290 -16.21 -17.10 2.75
C TYR A 290 -15.23 -17.60 1.68
N LYS A 291 -14.32 -18.52 2.01
CA LYS A 291 -13.23 -18.97 1.11
C LYS A 291 -13.73 -19.41 -0.28
N GLU A 292 -14.80 -20.19 -0.36
CA GLU A 292 -15.36 -20.67 -1.64
C GLU A 292 -15.86 -19.53 -2.53
N TYR A 293 -16.44 -18.48 -1.94
CA TYR A 293 -16.86 -17.29 -2.66
C TYR A 293 -15.68 -16.52 -3.24
N PHE A 294 -14.59 -16.40 -2.48
CA PHE A 294 -13.36 -15.74 -2.95
C PHE A 294 -12.76 -16.49 -4.13
N VAL A 295 -12.56 -17.80 -4.01
CA VAL A 295 -12.04 -18.66 -5.11
C VAL A 295 -12.88 -18.49 -6.37
N THR A 296 -14.20 -18.54 -6.25
CA THR A 296 -15.11 -18.40 -7.41
C THR A 296 -14.92 -17.06 -8.13
N ILE A 297 -14.71 -15.97 -7.40
CA ILE A 297 -14.58 -14.62 -8.00
C ILE A 297 -13.18 -14.42 -8.54
N GLU A 298 -12.13 -14.90 -7.85
CA GLU A 298 -10.74 -14.89 -8.32
C GLU A 298 -10.60 -15.66 -9.64
N ASP A 299 -11.13 -16.87 -9.73
CA ASP A 299 -11.09 -17.68 -10.95
C ASP A 299 -11.72 -16.94 -12.13
N LYS A 300 -12.87 -16.30 -11.94
CA LYS A 300 -13.52 -15.49 -12.98
C LYS A 300 -12.69 -14.27 -13.39
N LEU A 301 -12.05 -13.60 -12.43
CA LEU A 301 -11.19 -12.46 -12.70
C LEU A 301 -9.94 -12.88 -13.49
N VAL A 302 -9.30 -13.97 -13.09
CA VAL A 302 -8.14 -14.54 -13.77
C VAL A 302 -8.51 -15.01 -15.18
N GLU A 303 -9.63 -15.73 -15.33
CA GLU A 303 -10.14 -16.15 -16.63
C GLU A 303 -10.40 -14.95 -17.55
N TYR A 304 -11.09 -13.91 -17.05
CA TYR A 304 -11.34 -12.71 -17.84
C TYR A 304 -10.05 -12.02 -18.32
N LYS A 305 -9.08 -11.84 -17.42
CA LYS A 305 -7.78 -11.21 -17.76
C LYS A 305 -6.99 -12.06 -18.76
N ASN A 306 -6.94 -13.37 -18.56
CA ASN A 306 -6.26 -14.30 -19.47
C ASN A 306 -6.88 -14.30 -20.86
N ASN A 307 -8.21 -14.33 -20.95
CA ASN A 307 -8.91 -14.28 -22.23
C ASN A 307 -8.68 -12.94 -22.96
N LEU A 308 -8.61 -11.83 -22.21
CA LEU A 308 -8.26 -10.53 -22.81
C LEU A 308 -6.80 -10.51 -23.29
N LYS A 309 -5.88 -11.12 -22.52
CA LYS A 309 -4.47 -11.26 -22.93
C LYS A 309 -4.34 -12.06 -24.21
N LEU A 310 -4.98 -13.22 -24.31
CA LEU A 310 -4.99 -14.04 -25.53
C LEU A 310 -5.59 -13.29 -26.73
N ALA A 311 -6.63 -12.49 -26.52
CA ALA A 311 -7.16 -11.65 -27.59
C ALA A 311 -6.16 -10.60 -28.08
N ILE A 312 -5.37 -9.99 -27.18
CA ILE A 312 -4.32 -9.04 -27.52
C ILE A 312 -3.18 -9.75 -28.29
N GLU A 313 -2.76 -10.92 -27.83
CA GLU A 313 -1.70 -11.71 -28.48
C GLU A 313 -2.12 -12.14 -29.90
N ASP A 314 -3.39 -12.57 -30.10
CA ASP A 314 -3.90 -12.89 -31.44
C ASP A 314 -3.92 -11.66 -32.37
N ILE A 315 -4.29 -10.51 -31.83
CA ILE A 315 -4.29 -9.25 -32.61
C ILE A 315 -2.86 -8.90 -33.03
N ASN A 316 -1.89 -8.96 -32.11
CA ASN A 316 -0.48 -8.69 -32.40
C ASN A 316 0.05 -9.65 -33.47
N PHE A 317 -0.20 -10.95 -33.30
CA PHE A 317 0.18 -11.96 -34.27
C PHE A 317 -0.36 -11.65 -35.67
N LYS A 318 -1.64 -11.27 -35.80
CA LYS A 318 -2.26 -10.91 -37.07
C LYS A 318 -1.71 -9.63 -37.67
N MET A 319 -1.33 -8.66 -36.83
CA MET A 319 -0.67 -7.43 -37.31
C MET A 319 0.72 -7.69 -37.82
N GLU A 320 1.51 -8.54 -37.17
CA GLU A 320 2.87 -8.89 -37.55
C GLU A 320 2.94 -9.76 -38.86
N HIS A 321 1.95 -10.66 -39.02
CA HIS A 321 1.88 -11.61 -40.13
C HIS A 321 0.90 -11.19 -41.23
N ASN A 322 0.58 -9.90 -41.27
CA ASN A 322 -0.29 -9.35 -42.30
C ASN A 322 0.43 -9.33 -43.69
N ASP A 323 -0.32 -9.61 -44.77
CA ASP A 323 0.21 -9.55 -46.12
C ASP A 323 0.70 -8.11 -46.41
N PRO A 324 1.99 -7.90 -46.71
CA PRO A 324 2.52 -6.59 -47.04
C PRO A 324 1.84 -5.94 -48.25
N CYS A 325 1.26 -6.77 -49.17
CA CYS A 325 0.55 -6.33 -50.36
C CYS A 325 -0.90 -5.92 -50.08
N LEU A 326 -1.48 -6.35 -48.93
CA LEU A 326 -2.84 -6.04 -48.54
C LEU A 326 -2.90 -5.76 -47.03
N PRO A 327 -2.28 -4.66 -46.57
CA PRO A 327 -2.22 -4.33 -45.14
C PRO A 327 -3.61 -4.04 -44.61
N TRP A 328 -3.90 -4.55 -43.39
CA TRP A 328 -5.14 -4.27 -42.70
C TRP A 328 -5.35 -2.77 -42.50
N THR A 329 -6.51 -2.31 -42.93
CA THR A 329 -6.96 -0.95 -42.62
C THR A 329 -7.52 -0.88 -41.19
N ARG A 330 -7.66 0.31 -40.66
CA ARG A 330 -8.37 0.53 -39.35
C ARG A 330 -9.77 -0.06 -39.37
N LYS A 331 -10.43 -0.09 -40.55
CA LYS A 331 -11.78 -0.65 -40.72
C LYS A 331 -11.77 -2.17 -40.61
N ASP A 332 -10.78 -2.83 -41.23
CA ASP A 332 -10.63 -4.29 -41.19
C ASP A 332 -10.34 -4.74 -39.75
N PHE A 333 -9.43 -4.03 -39.08
CA PHE A 333 -9.11 -4.24 -37.68
C PHE A 333 -10.35 -4.10 -36.77
N ALA A 334 -11.12 -3.01 -36.92
CA ALA A 334 -12.35 -2.80 -36.18
C ALA A 334 -13.40 -3.89 -36.44
N LYS A 335 -13.51 -4.33 -37.70
CA LYS A 335 -14.42 -5.42 -38.09
C LYS A 335 -14.02 -6.73 -37.43
N TYR A 336 -12.73 -7.07 -37.47
CA TYR A 336 -12.20 -8.28 -36.84
C TYR A 336 -12.45 -8.31 -35.34
N ILE A 337 -12.10 -7.24 -34.61
CA ILE A 337 -12.34 -7.13 -33.17
C ILE A 337 -13.82 -7.31 -32.84
N ASN A 338 -14.71 -6.61 -33.54
CA ASN A 338 -16.13 -6.67 -33.24
C ASN A 338 -16.76 -8.05 -33.56
N GLN A 339 -16.19 -8.77 -34.53
CA GLN A 339 -16.69 -10.12 -34.89
C GLN A 339 -16.11 -11.19 -33.96
N THR A 340 -14.83 -11.10 -33.59
CA THR A 340 -14.12 -12.16 -32.86
C THR A 340 -14.16 -11.95 -31.35
N TYR A 341 -14.03 -10.70 -30.90
CA TYR A 341 -13.91 -10.32 -29.49
C TYR A 341 -14.86 -9.21 -29.08
N PRO A 342 -16.19 -9.33 -29.34
CA PRO A 342 -17.15 -8.25 -29.07
C PRO A 342 -17.18 -7.82 -27.61
N GLN A 343 -16.95 -8.75 -26.66
CA GLN A 343 -16.93 -8.48 -25.21
C GLN A 343 -15.72 -7.65 -24.75
N TYR A 344 -14.63 -7.64 -25.53
CA TYR A 344 -13.40 -6.90 -25.23
C TYR A 344 -13.18 -5.69 -26.15
N SER A 345 -14.05 -5.44 -27.11
CA SER A 345 -13.85 -4.47 -28.19
C SER A 345 -13.49 -3.07 -27.67
N SER A 346 -14.15 -2.58 -26.62
CA SER A 346 -13.89 -1.25 -26.02
C SER A 346 -12.47 -1.12 -25.43
N MET A 347 -11.86 -2.21 -24.96
CA MET A 347 -10.49 -2.22 -24.44
C MET A 347 -9.49 -2.41 -25.61
N LEU A 348 -9.78 -3.35 -26.51
CA LEU A 348 -8.89 -3.65 -27.64
C LEU A 348 -8.72 -2.47 -28.58
N PHE A 349 -9.74 -1.62 -28.77
CA PHE A 349 -9.58 -0.36 -29.52
C PHE A 349 -8.66 0.66 -28.87
N LYS A 350 -8.40 0.54 -27.58
CA LYS A 350 -7.45 1.41 -26.83
C LYS A 350 -6.05 0.81 -26.78
N TYR A 351 -5.89 -0.45 -27.18
CA TYR A 351 -4.62 -1.12 -27.24
C TYR A 351 -3.84 -0.59 -28.46
N MET A 352 -2.74 0.07 -28.23
CA MET A 352 -1.82 0.58 -29.25
C MET A 352 -0.43 0.02 -28.95
N ASN A 353 -0.08 -1.13 -29.50
CA ASN A 353 1.28 -1.73 -29.49
C ASN A 353 2.09 -1.41 -28.20
N MET A 354 1.55 -1.80 -27.05
CA MET A 354 2.25 -1.66 -25.78
C MET A 354 3.01 -2.96 -25.50
N ASP A 355 4.31 -2.87 -25.24
CA ASP A 355 5.15 -4.02 -24.87
C ASP A 355 4.72 -4.63 -23.51
N LEU A 356 3.94 -3.91 -22.71
CA LEU A 356 3.49 -4.30 -21.37
C LEU A 356 2.00 -4.67 -21.35
N ILE A 357 1.64 -5.81 -21.92
CA ILE A 357 0.25 -6.29 -22.04
C ILE A 357 -0.46 -6.35 -20.67
N ASN A 358 0.19 -6.92 -19.67
CA ASN A 358 -0.42 -7.07 -18.33
C ASN A 358 -0.71 -5.71 -17.69
N LEU A 359 0.23 -4.76 -17.79
CA LEU A 359 0.04 -3.40 -17.28
C LEU A 359 -1.12 -2.69 -18.01
N PHE A 360 -1.25 -2.89 -19.31
CA PHE A 360 -2.39 -2.36 -20.06
C PHE A 360 -3.71 -2.96 -19.56
N ILE A 361 -3.78 -4.27 -19.38
CA ILE A 361 -4.99 -4.96 -18.90
C ILE A 361 -5.38 -4.42 -17.52
N ASP A 362 -4.45 -4.34 -16.58
CA ASP A 362 -4.71 -3.85 -15.23
C ASP A 362 -5.15 -2.37 -15.22
N ASN A 363 -4.52 -1.54 -16.05
CA ASN A 363 -4.90 -0.14 -16.20
C ASN A 363 -6.29 0.03 -16.83
N GLN A 364 -6.66 -0.79 -17.81
CA GLN A 364 -8.02 -0.75 -18.38
C GLN A 364 -9.05 -1.30 -17.40
N TRP A 365 -8.71 -2.35 -16.65
CA TRP A 365 -9.55 -2.92 -15.61
C TRP A 365 -9.82 -1.91 -14.48
N SER A 366 -8.81 -1.23 -13.98
CA SER A 366 -8.93 -0.24 -12.90
C SER A 366 -9.84 0.95 -13.26
N LYS A 367 -9.98 1.29 -14.55
CA LYS A 367 -10.82 2.39 -15.05
C LYS A 367 -12.29 2.02 -15.22
N LEU A 368 -12.63 0.73 -15.10
CA LEU A 368 -14.02 0.29 -15.20
C LEU A 368 -14.79 0.67 -13.94
N SER A 369 -16.07 1.02 -14.12
CA SER A 369 -17.00 1.13 -12.99
C SER A 369 -17.20 -0.23 -12.32
N LYS A 370 -17.61 -0.23 -11.05
CA LYS A 370 -17.89 -1.44 -10.28
C LYS A 370 -18.94 -2.31 -10.97
N GLU A 371 -19.99 -1.68 -11.50
CA GLU A 371 -21.05 -2.34 -12.27
C GLU A 371 -20.51 -3.03 -13.55
N ASP A 372 -19.65 -2.32 -14.31
CA ASP A 372 -19.06 -2.89 -15.53
C ASP A 372 -18.14 -4.07 -15.22
N LYS A 373 -17.36 -4.00 -14.15
CA LYS A 373 -16.53 -5.11 -13.68
C LYS A 373 -17.39 -6.34 -13.37
N MET A 374 -18.43 -6.16 -12.57
CA MET A 374 -19.35 -7.25 -12.20
C MET A 374 -20.01 -7.88 -13.44
N LYS A 375 -20.50 -7.05 -14.36
CA LYS A 375 -21.09 -7.50 -15.63
C LYS A 375 -20.10 -8.30 -16.48
N LYS A 376 -18.83 -7.84 -16.58
CA LYS A 376 -17.79 -8.53 -17.34
C LYS A 376 -17.39 -9.88 -16.76
N LEU A 377 -17.50 -10.04 -15.44
CA LEU A 377 -17.28 -11.30 -14.74
C LEU A 377 -18.54 -12.22 -14.73
N GLY A 378 -19.66 -11.77 -15.29
CA GLY A 378 -20.92 -12.51 -15.21
C GLY A 378 -21.44 -12.64 -13.78
N LEU A 379 -21.18 -11.64 -12.94
CA LEU A 379 -21.58 -11.57 -11.53
C LEU A 379 -22.78 -10.63 -11.38
N LYS A 380 -23.58 -10.83 -10.32
CA LYS A 380 -24.69 -9.92 -10.00
C LYS A 380 -24.15 -8.67 -9.34
N TYR A 381 -24.53 -7.51 -9.87
CA TYR A 381 -24.31 -6.23 -9.20
C TYR A 381 -25.52 -5.93 -8.31
N GLU A 382 -25.29 -5.89 -7.01
CA GLU A 382 -26.28 -5.45 -6.04
C GLU A 382 -25.90 -4.01 -5.66
N GLN A 383 -26.80 -3.05 -5.93
CA GLN A 383 -26.61 -1.67 -5.48
C GLN A 383 -26.54 -1.67 -3.95
N GLU A 384 -25.53 -1.02 -3.42
CA GLU A 384 -25.46 -0.74 -1.98
C GLU A 384 -26.58 0.26 -1.69
N GLU A 385 -27.57 -0.12 -0.88
CA GLU A 385 -28.51 0.83 -0.31
C GLU A 385 -27.71 1.81 0.57
N GLU A 386 -27.77 3.11 0.24
CA GLU A 386 -27.09 4.20 0.94
C GLU A 386 -27.54 4.36 2.39
#